data_55f4513fab97185e33e34966217694de
#
_entry.id   55f4513fab97185e33e34966217694de
#
_cell.length_a   1.000
_cell.length_b   1.000
_cell.length_c   1.000
_cell.angle_alpha   90.00
_cell.angle_beta   90.00
_cell.angle_gamma   90.00
#
_symmetry.space_group_name_H-M   'P 1'
#
loop_
_entity.id
_entity.type
_entity.pdbx_description
1 polymer ?
#
loop_
_entity_poly.entity_id
_entity_poly.type
_entity_poly.pdbx_seq_one_letter_code
_entity_poly.pdbx_strand_id
1 'polypeptide(L)'
;KFWTGSAYRSPGYKGETDDRSQAMAVVSGLASKDKYPALTKVLKKEYHASPYMEKYVLEALFQMGEPAFALERMKQRYTRMLDYAEYTTLFEGWGIGAEGFGGGTINHAWSGGPLTLLSQKVCGIEPTSPGFRTFKISPQLGSLSEASASLETHYGTIQVSIKKKGKRMKFDLQIPEGTSAELIKPNGTRKHLGPGHHWVD
;
A
#
# COMPACT_ATOMS: atom_id res chain seq x y z
N LYS A 1 20.28 -8.35 -17.74
CA LYS A 1 19.89 -9.28 -18.82
C LYS A 1 18.39 -9.22 -19.11
N PHE A 2 17.55 -8.92 -18.10
CA PHE A 2 16.09 -8.79 -18.23
C PHE A 2 15.59 -7.34 -18.39
N TRP A 3 16.39 -6.35 -18.09
CA TRP A 3 16.06 -4.93 -18.25
C TRP A 3 16.20 -4.49 -19.70
N THR A 4 15.13 -3.91 -20.28
CA THR A 4 15.07 -3.47 -21.68
C THR A 4 15.37 -1.99 -21.89
N GLY A 5 15.65 -1.23 -20.82
CA GLY A 5 15.71 0.22 -20.81
C GLY A 5 14.43 0.87 -20.31
N SER A 6 13.28 0.17 -20.34
CA SER A 6 11.99 0.70 -19.91
C SER A 6 11.18 -0.24 -19.01
N ALA A 7 11.44 -1.55 -19.08
CA ALA A 7 10.73 -2.56 -18.31
C ALA A 7 11.57 -3.82 -18.13
N TYR A 8 11.20 -4.67 -17.17
CA TYR A 8 11.73 -6.03 -17.06
C TYR A 8 10.94 -6.97 -17.96
N ARG A 9 11.66 -7.76 -18.77
CA ARG A 9 11.09 -8.76 -19.67
C ARG A 9 11.97 -9.99 -19.76
N SER A 10 11.36 -11.15 -19.96
CA SER A 10 12.12 -12.35 -20.32
C SER A 10 12.78 -12.18 -21.68
N PRO A 11 14.02 -12.65 -21.87
CA PRO A 11 14.68 -12.63 -23.18
C PRO A 11 13.80 -13.32 -24.24
N GLY A 12 13.63 -12.68 -25.38
CA GLY A 12 12.82 -13.21 -26.47
C GLY A 12 11.30 -13.07 -26.33
N TYR A 13 10.78 -12.65 -25.16
CA TYR A 13 9.35 -12.39 -25.00
C TYR A 13 8.91 -11.14 -25.78
N LYS A 14 7.93 -11.31 -26.68
CA LYS A 14 7.40 -10.25 -27.56
C LYS A 14 5.99 -9.80 -27.21
N GLY A 15 5.37 -10.36 -26.15
CA GLY A 15 4.04 -10.00 -25.70
C GLY A 15 3.98 -8.65 -25.01
N GLU A 16 2.84 -8.31 -24.44
CA GLU A 16 2.58 -7.06 -23.74
C GLU A 16 3.45 -6.91 -22.48
N THR A 17 3.69 -5.67 -22.08
CA THR A 17 4.36 -5.38 -20.82
C THR A 17 3.37 -5.60 -19.69
N ASP A 18 3.78 -6.34 -18.68
CA ASP A 18 2.93 -6.77 -17.56
C ASP A 18 3.27 -5.96 -16.30
N ASP A 19 2.26 -5.35 -15.68
CA ASP A 19 2.40 -4.59 -14.44
C ASP A 19 2.83 -5.47 -13.25
N ARG A 20 2.40 -6.73 -13.19
CA ARG A 20 2.69 -7.67 -12.09
C ARG A 20 4.19 -7.94 -11.96
N SER A 21 4.86 -8.23 -13.06
CA SER A 21 6.30 -8.49 -13.08
C SER A 21 7.11 -7.25 -12.73
N GLN A 22 6.68 -6.07 -13.14
CA GLN A 22 7.34 -4.81 -12.79
C GLN A 22 7.16 -4.51 -11.30
N ALA A 23 5.95 -4.67 -10.76
CA ALA A 23 5.67 -4.50 -9.34
C ALA A 23 6.53 -5.43 -8.49
N MET A 24 6.60 -6.71 -8.85
CA MET A 24 7.44 -7.68 -8.14
C MET A 24 8.93 -7.32 -8.19
N ALA A 25 9.43 -6.77 -9.30
CA ALA A 25 10.81 -6.31 -9.39
C ALA A 25 11.09 -5.13 -8.43
N VAL A 26 10.12 -4.26 -8.19
CA VAL A 26 10.24 -3.17 -7.20
C VAL A 26 10.16 -3.71 -5.77
N VAL A 27 9.11 -4.47 -5.45
CA VAL A 27 8.85 -4.95 -4.09
C VAL A 27 9.94 -5.89 -3.58
N SER A 28 10.50 -6.72 -4.47
CA SER A 28 11.63 -7.61 -4.12
C SER A 28 12.99 -6.91 -4.02
N GLY A 29 13.07 -5.61 -4.36
CA GLY A 29 14.33 -4.87 -4.37
C GLY A 29 15.24 -5.17 -5.58
N LEU A 30 14.77 -5.93 -6.58
CA LEU A 30 15.50 -6.16 -7.82
C LEU A 30 15.66 -4.88 -8.65
N ALA A 31 14.64 -4.03 -8.64
CA ALA A 31 14.66 -2.75 -9.33
C ALA A 31 15.37 -1.69 -8.51
N SER A 32 16.50 -1.18 -9.00
CA SER A 32 17.17 -0.01 -8.42
C SER A 32 16.37 1.27 -8.68
N LYS A 33 16.56 2.29 -7.84
CA LYS A 33 15.76 3.53 -7.85
C LYS A 33 15.82 4.33 -9.15
N ASP A 34 16.92 4.24 -9.89
CA ASP A 34 17.09 4.86 -11.21
C ASP A 34 16.08 4.35 -12.25
N LYS A 35 15.52 3.15 -12.05
CA LYS A 35 14.51 2.54 -12.92
C LYS A 35 13.07 2.93 -12.56
N TYR A 36 12.86 3.48 -11.37
CA TYR A 36 11.52 3.85 -10.87
C TYR A 36 10.72 4.73 -11.84
N PRO A 37 11.30 5.78 -12.47
CA PRO A 37 10.53 6.60 -13.41
C PRO A 37 9.98 5.85 -14.62
N ALA A 38 10.71 4.85 -15.12
CA ALA A 38 10.25 4.01 -16.22
C ALA A 38 9.18 3.02 -15.75
N LEU A 39 9.40 2.36 -14.60
CA LEU A 39 8.46 1.39 -14.02
C LEU A 39 7.15 2.06 -13.58
N THR A 40 7.21 3.27 -13.04
CA THR A 40 6.01 4.08 -12.73
C THR A 40 5.14 4.29 -13.97
N LYS A 41 5.74 4.57 -15.14
CA LYS A 41 4.99 4.71 -16.40
C LYS A 41 4.25 3.42 -16.77
N VAL A 42 4.90 2.26 -16.58
CA VAL A 42 4.26 0.97 -16.82
C VAL A 42 3.10 0.76 -15.85
N LEU A 43 3.32 0.92 -14.53
CA LEU A 43 2.28 0.70 -13.53
C LEU A 43 1.11 1.71 -13.64
N LYS A 44 1.33 2.88 -14.26
CA LYS A 44 0.25 3.85 -14.55
C LYS A 44 -0.56 3.48 -15.79
N LYS A 45 -0.03 2.65 -16.68
CA LYS A 45 -0.66 2.32 -17.96
C LYS A 45 -1.28 0.93 -17.98
N GLU A 46 -0.61 -0.06 -17.40
CA GLU A 46 -0.99 -1.47 -17.50
C GLU A 46 -1.84 -1.90 -16.28
N TYR A 47 -2.84 -2.77 -16.52
CA TYR A 47 -3.84 -3.19 -15.54
C TYR A 47 -4.12 -4.69 -15.63
N HIS A 48 -3.08 -5.51 -15.75
CA HIS A 48 -3.19 -6.99 -15.85
C HIS A 48 -3.31 -7.68 -14.49
N ALA A 49 -3.00 -6.97 -13.39
CA ALA A 49 -3.03 -7.53 -12.06
C ALA A 49 -4.44 -8.01 -11.66
N SER A 50 -4.55 -9.21 -11.12
CA SER A 50 -5.74 -9.68 -10.39
C SER A 50 -5.86 -8.95 -9.06
N PRO A 51 -6.99 -9.06 -8.31
CA PRO A 51 -7.10 -8.47 -6.97
C PRO A 51 -5.96 -8.87 -6.03
N TYR A 52 -5.50 -10.12 -6.11
CA TYR A 52 -4.33 -10.61 -5.38
C TYR A 52 -3.05 -9.86 -5.74
N MET A 53 -2.75 -9.75 -7.04
CA MET A 53 -1.53 -9.10 -7.51
C MET A 53 -1.58 -7.57 -7.42
N GLU A 54 -2.77 -6.99 -7.38
CA GLU A 54 -2.96 -5.56 -7.22
C GLU A 54 -2.35 -5.03 -5.92
N LYS A 55 -2.36 -5.82 -4.85
CA LYS A 55 -1.67 -5.49 -3.59
C LYS A 55 -0.20 -5.14 -3.84
N TYR A 56 0.50 -5.93 -4.64
CA TYR A 56 1.91 -5.72 -4.95
C TYR A 56 2.15 -4.55 -5.89
N VAL A 57 1.23 -4.31 -6.83
CA VAL A 57 1.28 -3.12 -7.72
C VAL A 57 1.12 -1.84 -6.89
N LEU A 58 0.16 -1.81 -5.99
CA LEU A 58 -0.04 -0.68 -5.08
C LEU A 58 1.14 -0.48 -4.14
N GLU A 59 1.69 -1.56 -3.57
CA GLU A 59 2.87 -1.50 -2.71
C GLU A 59 4.08 -0.95 -3.45
N ALA A 60 4.32 -1.38 -4.69
CA ALA A 60 5.37 -0.84 -5.54
C ALA A 60 5.19 0.66 -5.81
N LEU A 61 3.96 1.12 -6.08
CA LEU A 61 3.66 2.53 -6.26
C LEU A 61 3.97 3.35 -5.00
N PHE A 62 3.58 2.88 -3.80
CA PHE A 62 3.97 3.53 -2.55
C PHE A 62 5.49 3.56 -2.37
N GLN A 63 6.18 2.46 -2.67
CA GLN A 63 7.65 2.38 -2.56
C GLN A 63 8.36 3.31 -3.55
N MET A 64 7.77 3.54 -4.71
CA MET A 64 8.30 4.47 -5.73
C MET A 64 7.93 5.95 -5.47
N GLY A 65 7.17 6.25 -4.41
CA GLY A 65 6.78 7.61 -4.05
C GLY A 65 5.58 8.16 -4.81
N GLU A 66 4.70 7.28 -5.27
CA GLU A 66 3.47 7.59 -6.03
C GLU A 66 2.17 7.35 -5.22
N PRO A 67 2.07 7.81 -3.94
CA PRO A 67 0.94 7.48 -3.08
C PRO A 67 -0.40 8.02 -3.60
N ALA A 68 -0.41 9.18 -4.26
CA ALA A 68 -1.64 9.74 -4.82
C ALA A 68 -2.20 8.85 -5.93
N PHE A 69 -1.34 8.37 -6.82
CA PHE A 69 -1.76 7.46 -7.88
C PHE A 69 -2.11 6.07 -7.34
N ALA A 70 -1.40 5.58 -6.33
CA ALA A 70 -1.73 4.30 -5.68
C ALA A 70 -3.16 4.33 -5.11
N LEU A 71 -3.55 5.40 -4.42
CA LEU A 71 -4.89 5.58 -3.88
C LEU A 71 -5.95 5.69 -4.98
N GLU A 72 -5.68 6.43 -6.04
CA GLU A 72 -6.60 6.55 -7.17
C GLU A 72 -6.80 5.21 -7.88
N ARG A 73 -5.70 4.49 -8.16
CA ARG A 73 -5.75 3.15 -8.75
C ARG A 73 -6.51 2.16 -7.85
N MET A 74 -6.27 2.18 -6.54
CA MET A 74 -7.01 1.37 -5.57
C MET A 74 -8.51 1.65 -5.66
N LYS A 75 -8.92 2.92 -5.60
CA LYS A 75 -10.32 3.34 -5.72
C LYS A 75 -10.92 2.86 -7.05
N GLN A 76 -10.28 3.15 -8.18
CA GLN A 76 -10.75 2.77 -9.51
C GLN A 76 -10.96 1.26 -9.64
N ARG A 77 -10.03 0.46 -9.13
CA ARG A 77 -10.06 -0.99 -9.31
C ARG A 77 -11.09 -1.68 -8.41
N TYR A 78 -11.26 -1.20 -7.17
CA TYR A 78 -12.11 -1.86 -6.17
C TYR A 78 -13.54 -1.30 -6.11
N THR A 79 -13.82 -0.10 -6.63
CA THR A 79 -15.17 0.52 -6.57
C THR A 79 -16.25 -0.44 -7.07
N ARG A 80 -16.05 -1.06 -8.23
CA ARG A 80 -17.04 -1.99 -8.79
C ARG A 80 -17.33 -3.16 -7.84
N MET A 81 -16.31 -3.71 -7.18
CA MET A 81 -16.46 -4.81 -6.23
C MET A 81 -17.20 -4.38 -4.96
N LEU A 82 -16.96 -3.14 -4.50
CA LEU A 82 -17.59 -2.58 -3.31
C LEU A 82 -19.04 -2.13 -3.56
N ASP A 83 -19.38 -1.76 -4.80
CA ASP A 83 -20.71 -1.28 -5.18
C ASP A 83 -21.71 -2.41 -5.47
N TYR A 84 -21.28 -3.67 -5.41
CA TYR A 84 -22.20 -4.81 -5.53
C TYR A 84 -23.14 -4.87 -4.31
N ALA A 85 -24.40 -4.56 -4.53
CA ALA A 85 -25.40 -4.49 -3.47
C ALA A 85 -25.74 -5.87 -2.82
N GLU A 86 -25.52 -6.94 -3.58
CA GLU A 86 -25.86 -8.31 -3.14
C GLU A 86 -24.80 -8.96 -2.25
N TYR A 87 -23.55 -8.44 -2.29
CA TYR A 87 -22.43 -9.03 -1.58
C TYR A 87 -21.66 -8.02 -0.76
N THR A 88 -21.35 -8.38 0.46
CA THR A 88 -20.52 -7.57 1.39
C THR A 88 -19.10 -8.10 1.50
N THR A 89 -18.67 -8.89 0.53
CA THR A 89 -17.37 -9.57 0.47
C THR A 89 -16.53 -9.08 -0.71
N LEU A 90 -15.23 -9.38 -0.67
CA LEU A 90 -14.34 -9.16 -1.79
C LEU A 90 -14.20 -10.42 -2.63
N PHE A 91 -14.16 -10.27 -3.95
CA PHE A 91 -14.15 -11.36 -4.92
C PHE A 91 -12.74 -11.81 -5.26
N GLU A 92 -12.57 -13.04 -5.72
CA GLU A 92 -11.32 -13.59 -6.20
C GLU A 92 -10.79 -12.85 -7.44
N GLY A 93 -11.70 -12.57 -8.40
CA GLY A 93 -11.45 -11.80 -9.62
C GLY A 93 -12.08 -10.42 -9.57
N TRP A 94 -11.92 -9.65 -10.66
CA TRP A 94 -12.50 -8.30 -10.76
C TRP A 94 -14.01 -8.28 -11.05
N GLY A 95 -14.62 -9.43 -11.25
CA GLY A 95 -16.04 -9.60 -11.51
C GLY A 95 -16.54 -10.95 -11.01
N ILE A 96 -17.81 -11.27 -11.29
CA ILE A 96 -18.50 -12.50 -10.90
C ILE A 96 -18.87 -13.32 -12.15
N GLY A 97 -18.82 -14.64 -12.05
CA GLY A 97 -19.16 -15.54 -13.13
C GLY A 97 -18.23 -15.37 -14.34
N ALA A 98 -18.81 -15.24 -15.55
CA ALA A 98 -18.04 -15.07 -16.79
C ALA A 98 -17.15 -13.82 -16.80
N GLU A 99 -17.52 -12.77 -16.07
CA GLU A 99 -16.73 -11.54 -15.92
C GLU A 99 -15.52 -11.73 -14.98
N GLY A 100 -15.55 -12.74 -14.10
CA GLY A 100 -14.56 -13.01 -13.06
C GLY A 100 -13.73 -14.26 -13.33
N PHE A 101 -13.29 -14.53 -14.53
CA PHE A 101 -12.54 -15.76 -14.90
C PHE A 101 -13.37 -17.05 -14.93
N GLY A 102 -14.70 -16.96 -15.05
CA GLY A 102 -15.54 -18.15 -15.27
C GLY A 102 -15.72 -19.06 -14.05
N GLY A 103 -15.64 -18.55 -12.82
CA GLY A 103 -15.87 -19.39 -11.64
C GLY A 103 -15.16 -18.95 -10.37
N GLY A 104 -14.65 -17.70 -10.33
CA GLY A 104 -14.01 -17.16 -9.14
C GLY A 104 -14.99 -17.09 -7.96
N THR A 105 -14.48 -17.27 -6.75
CA THR A 105 -15.27 -17.17 -5.52
C THR A 105 -15.64 -15.72 -5.20
N ILE A 106 -16.81 -15.54 -4.61
CA ILE A 106 -17.33 -14.21 -4.20
C ILE A 106 -16.87 -13.81 -2.79
N ASN A 107 -16.12 -14.65 -2.11
CA ASN A 107 -15.54 -14.36 -0.80
C ASN A 107 -14.10 -14.87 -0.79
N HIS A 108 -13.15 -13.97 -1.06
CA HIS A 108 -11.74 -14.33 -1.18
C HIS A 108 -10.84 -13.33 -0.46
N ALA A 109 -10.26 -13.76 0.65
CA ALA A 109 -9.50 -12.93 1.57
C ALA A 109 -8.28 -12.23 0.93
N TRP A 110 -7.65 -12.82 -0.08
CA TRP A 110 -6.48 -12.22 -0.74
C TRP A 110 -6.76 -10.87 -1.41
N SER A 111 -8.03 -10.59 -1.73
CA SER A 111 -8.44 -9.30 -2.30
C SER A 111 -8.47 -8.18 -1.25
N GLY A 112 -8.33 -8.52 0.04
CA GLY A 112 -8.21 -7.55 1.14
C GLY A 112 -6.85 -6.86 1.25
N GLY A 113 -5.90 -7.14 0.34
CA GLY A 113 -4.57 -6.51 0.33
C GLY A 113 -4.55 -4.99 0.46
N PRO A 114 -5.48 -4.22 -0.14
CA PRO A 114 -5.55 -2.77 0.05
C PRO A 114 -5.72 -2.33 1.50
N LEU A 115 -6.49 -3.05 2.31
CA LEU A 115 -6.68 -2.72 3.74
C LEU A 115 -5.34 -2.71 4.49
N THR A 116 -4.47 -3.69 4.21
CA THR A 116 -3.12 -3.74 4.76
C THR A 116 -2.31 -2.51 4.36
N LEU A 117 -2.40 -2.08 3.10
CA LEU A 117 -1.66 -0.91 2.60
C LEU A 117 -2.19 0.41 3.17
N LEU A 118 -3.48 0.52 3.47
CA LEU A 118 -4.02 1.69 4.17
C LEU A 118 -3.39 1.85 5.55
N SER A 119 -3.24 0.77 6.30
CA SER A 119 -2.57 0.81 7.61
C SER A 119 -1.05 1.02 7.47
N GLN A 120 -0.40 0.24 6.61
CA GLN A 120 1.07 0.21 6.51
C GLN A 120 1.66 1.40 5.74
N LYS A 121 1.00 1.85 4.68
CA LYS A 121 1.57 2.89 3.80
C LYS A 121 0.89 4.22 3.99
N VAL A 122 -0.44 4.27 4.03
CA VAL A 122 -1.15 5.55 4.19
C VAL A 122 -0.98 6.09 5.60
N CYS A 123 -1.28 5.28 6.64
CA CYS A 123 -1.04 5.65 8.04
C CYS A 123 0.41 5.40 8.46
N GLY A 124 1.15 4.58 7.73
CA GLY A 124 2.59 4.38 7.89
C GLY A 124 2.99 3.43 9.01
N ILE A 125 2.08 2.62 9.56
CA ILE A 125 2.33 1.73 10.70
C ILE A 125 3.00 0.44 10.22
N GLU A 126 4.32 0.34 10.40
CA GLU A 126 5.06 -0.86 10.00
C GLU A 126 5.95 -1.38 11.14
N PRO A 127 5.94 -2.69 11.44
CA PRO A 127 6.79 -3.25 12.47
C PRO A 127 8.26 -3.15 12.07
N THR A 128 9.12 -2.87 13.04
CA THR A 128 10.58 -2.91 12.93
C THR A 128 11.18 -4.04 13.76
N SER A 129 10.35 -4.68 14.60
CA SER A 129 10.68 -5.91 15.31
C SER A 129 9.44 -6.81 15.42
N PRO A 130 9.60 -8.11 15.69
CA PRO A 130 8.48 -9.04 15.83
C PRO A 130 7.42 -8.55 16.82
N GLY A 131 6.14 -8.75 16.48
CA GLY A 131 5.00 -8.43 17.32
C GLY A 131 4.74 -6.94 17.54
N PHE A 132 5.38 -6.01 16.81
CA PHE A 132 5.28 -4.56 17.00
C PHE A 132 5.90 -4.06 18.32
N ARG A 133 6.85 -4.78 18.91
CA ARG A 133 7.59 -4.28 20.06
C ARG A 133 8.28 -2.95 19.74
N THR A 134 8.82 -2.84 18.52
CA THR A 134 9.21 -1.56 17.93
C THR A 134 8.57 -1.44 16.55
N PHE A 135 8.17 -0.23 16.18
CA PHE A 135 7.56 0.05 14.89
C PHE A 135 7.88 1.45 14.41
N LYS A 136 7.67 1.70 13.13
CA LYS A 136 7.73 3.05 12.58
C LYS A 136 6.34 3.54 12.21
N ILE A 137 6.17 4.86 12.23
CA ILE A 137 5.01 5.58 11.69
C ILE A 137 5.56 6.52 10.61
N SER A 138 5.38 6.13 9.34
CA SER A 138 5.92 6.85 8.17
C SER A 138 4.83 7.04 7.11
N PRO A 139 3.89 7.99 7.31
CA PRO A 139 2.69 8.10 6.50
C PRO A 139 2.94 8.66 5.10
N GLN A 140 2.15 8.17 4.15
CA GLN A 140 2.11 8.61 2.77
C GLN A 140 0.65 8.90 2.36
N LEU A 141 0.11 10.05 2.77
CA LEU A 141 -1.29 10.40 2.56
C LEU A 141 -1.68 10.64 1.10
N GLY A 142 -0.71 10.85 0.19
CA GLY A 142 -1.02 11.18 -1.20
C GLY A 142 -1.92 12.41 -1.29
N SER A 143 -3.10 12.24 -1.90
CA SER A 143 -4.12 13.28 -2.06
C SER A 143 -5.02 13.48 -0.83
N LEU A 144 -4.95 12.61 0.18
CA LEU A 144 -5.82 12.70 1.37
C LEU A 144 -5.42 13.87 2.26
N SER A 145 -6.43 14.51 2.87
CA SER A 145 -6.26 15.53 3.91
C SER A 145 -6.16 14.95 5.31
N GLU A 146 -6.66 13.74 5.50
CA GLU A 146 -6.61 13.03 6.78
C GLU A 146 -6.60 11.51 6.58
N ALA A 147 -6.07 10.80 7.56
CA ALA A 147 -6.13 9.34 7.64
C ALA A 147 -6.06 8.92 9.11
N SER A 148 -6.73 7.81 9.43
CA SER A 148 -6.61 7.20 10.75
C SER A 148 -6.60 5.68 10.65
N ALA A 149 -5.91 5.04 11.56
CA ALA A 149 -5.90 3.58 11.72
C ALA A 149 -5.81 3.20 13.19
N SER A 150 -6.47 2.11 13.53
CA SER A 150 -6.34 1.40 14.80
C SER A 150 -5.87 -0.01 14.50
N LEU A 151 -4.79 -0.44 15.13
CA LEU A 151 -4.18 -1.74 14.92
C LEU A 151 -4.00 -2.46 16.25
N GLU A 152 -4.70 -3.57 16.41
CA GLU A 152 -4.54 -4.44 17.58
C GLU A 152 -3.23 -5.21 17.51
N THR A 153 -2.47 -5.19 18.59
CA THR A 153 -1.23 -5.93 18.75
C THR A 153 -1.23 -6.73 20.07
N HIS A 154 -0.26 -7.62 20.24
CA HIS A 154 -0.07 -8.32 21.50
C HIS A 154 0.19 -7.38 22.69
N TYR A 155 0.69 -6.17 22.43
CA TYR A 155 0.98 -5.14 23.45
C TYR A 155 -0.20 -4.19 23.70
N GLY A 156 -1.29 -4.29 22.95
CA GLY A 156 -2.42 -3.39 22.94
C GLY A 156 -2.59 -2.66 21.62
N THR A 157 -3.48 -1.69 21.60
CA THR A 157 -3.89 -0.98 20.39
C THR A 157 -2.93 0.16 20.04
N ILE A 158 -2.38 0.11 18.83
CA ILE A 158 -1.71 1.26 18.21
C ILE A 158 -2.80 2.11 17.54
N GLN A 159 -2.89 3.40 17.87
CA GLN A 159 -3.78 4.34 17.18
C GLN A 159 -2.97 5.43 16.51
N VAL A 160 -3.29 5.71 15.27
CA VAL A 160 -2.67 6.77 14.47
C VAL A 160 -3.78 7.59 13.83
N SER A 161 -3.82 8.88 14.10
CA SER A 161 -4.67 9.85 13.42
C SER A 161 -3.80 10.98 12.88
N ILE A 162 -3.99 11.32 11.62
CA ILE A 162 -3.17 12.28 10.90
C ILE A 162 -4.08 13.27 10.19
N LYS A 163 -3.81 14.57 10.38
CA LYS A 163 -4.45 15.65 9.61
C LYS A 163 -3.41 16.45 8.87
N LYS A 164 -3.61 16.67 7.57
CA LYS A 164 -2.73 17.42 6.69
C LYS A 164 -3.40 18.71 6.21
N LYS A 165 -2.71 19.86 6.39
CA LYS A 165 -3.11 21.15 5.83
C LYS A 165 -1.91 21.76 5.09
N GLY A 166 -1.97 21.70 3.76
CA GLY A 166 -0.81 22.05 2.93
C GLY A 166 0.39 21.13 3.20
N LYS A 167 1.52 21.69 3.59
CA LYS A 167 2.74 20.94 3.96
C LYS A 167 2.81 20.54 5.44
N ARG A 168 1.89 21.02 6.28
CA ARG A 168 1.88 20.71 7.71
C ARG A 168 1.06 19.46 7.97
N MET A 169 1.56 18.60 8.85
CA MET A 169 0.85 17.42 9.36
C MET A 169 0.79 17.49 10.87
N LYS A 170 -0.38 17.17 11.41
CA LYS A 170 -0.62 16.97 12.84
C LYS A 170 -0.90 15.51 13.08
N PHE A 171 -0.28 14.98 14.12
CA PHE A 171 -0.39 13.59 14.51
C PHE A 171 -0.98 13.50 15.92
N ASP A 172 -1.90 12.58 16.06
CA ASP A 172 -2.49 12.15 17.33
C ASP A 172 -2.25 10.64 17.41
N LEU A 173 -1.41 10.20 18.33
CA LEU A 173 -0.83 8.88 18.37
C LEU A 173 -1.00 8.24 19.74
N GLN A 174 -1.47 7.00 19.78
CA GLN A 174 -1.43 6.14 20.97
C GLN A 174 -0.43 5.02 20.76
N ILE A 175 0.59 4.95 21.62
CA ILE A 175 1.65 3.94 21.63
C ILE A 175 1.42 3.02 22.84
N PRO A 176 1.22 1.70 22.65
CA PRO A 176 0.99 0.77 23.76
C PRO A 176 2.18 0.62 24.69
N GLU A 177 1.90 0.27 25.96
CA GLU A 177 2.94 -0.06 26.95
C GLU A 177 3.84 -1.19 26.46
N GLY A 178 5.12 -1.14 26.82
CA GLY A 178 6.13 -2.11 26.41
C GLY A 178 6.56 -2.01 24.93
N THR A 179 6.11 -0.98 24.20
CA THR A 179 6.50 -0.72 22.81
C THR A 179 7.13 0.66 22.63
N SER A 180 7.72 0.89 21.47
CA SER A 180 8.18 2.21 21.04
C SER A 180 8.02 2.41 19.55
N ALA A 181 7.85 3.66 19.14
CA ALA A 181 7.70 4.03 17.72
C ALA A 181 8.75 5.04 17.27
N GLU A 182 9.13 4.98 16.01
CA GLU A 182 9.83 6.05 15.32
C GLU A 182 8.88 6.75 14.36
N LEU A 183 8.48 7.99 14.67
CA LEU A 183 7.73 8.83 13.74
C LEU A 183 8.70 9.43 12.70
N ILE A 184 8.46 9.15 11.43
CA ILE A 184 9.23 9.66 10.29
C ILE A 184 8.29 10.55 9.47
N LYS A 185 8.49 11.87 9.55
CA LYS A 185 7.69 12.84 8.79
C LYS A 185 8.12 12.88 7.32
N PRO A 186 7.26 13.33 6.39
CA PRO A 186 7.60 13.43 4.97
C PRO A 186 8.81 14.32 4.65
N ASN A 187 9.13 15.26 5.53
CA ASN A 187 10.33 16.10 5.40
C ASN A 187 11.62 15.42 5.89
N GLY A 188 11.55 14.14 6.28
CA GLY A 188 12.67 13.37 6.79
C GLY A 188 12.95 13.53 8.28
N THR A 189 12.24 14.41 8.99
CA THR A 189 12.39 14.55 10.45
C THR A 189 11.98 13.26 11.15
N ARG A 190 12.79 12.82 12.10
CA ARG A 190 12.56 11.61 12.92
C ARG A 190 12.35 11.98 14.38
N LYS A 191 11.41 11.31 15.04
CA LYS A 191 11.13 11.46 16.45
C LYS A 191 10.87 10.10 17.07
N HIS A 192 11.63 9.76 18.12
CA HIS A 192 11.35 8.57 18.94
C HIS A 192 10.22 8.87 19.93
N LEU A 193 9.30 7.93 20.07
CA LEU A 193 8.13 7.99 20.92
C LEU A 193 8.08 6.74 21.79
N GLY A 194 8.05 6.92 23.10
CA GLY A 194 7.76 5.85 24.05
C GLY A 194 6.26 5.58 24.18
N PRO A 195 5.86 4.70 25.12
CA PRO A 195 4.45 4.44 25.40
C PRO A 195 3.69 5.69 25.79
N GLY A 196 2.38 5.68 25.56
CA GLY A 196 1.47 6.75 25.91
C GLY A 196 0.88 7.50 24.73
N HIS A 197 0.22 8.61 25.03
CA HIS A 197 -0.46 9.47 24.07
C HIS A 197 0.45 10.63 23.64
N HIS A 198 0.54 10.87 22.33
CA HIS A 198 1.43 11.89 21.76
C HIS A 198 0.72 12.78 20.75
N TRP A 199 0.82 14.08 20.97
CA TRP A 199 0.47 15.11 19.98
C TRP A 199 1.76 15.63 19.34
N VAL A 200 1.83 15.58 18.00
CA VAL A 200 3.02 16.02 17.25
C VAL A 200 2.60 16.86 16.05
N ASP A 201 3.19 18.06 15.93
CA ASP A 201 3.04 18.97 14.79
C ASP A 201 4.18 18.81 13.79
#